data_68c3770ca148fa214179d5e9722cf5fd
#
_entry.id   68c3770ca148fa214179d5e9722cf5fd
#
_cell.length_a   1.000
_cell.length_b   1.000
_cell.length_c   1.000
_cell.angle_alpha   90.00
_cell.angle_beta   90.00
_cell.angle_gamma   90.00
#
_symmetry.space_group_name_H-M   'P 1'
#
loop_
_entity.id
_entity.type
_entity.pdbx_description
1 polymer ?
#
loop_
_entity_poly.entity_id
_entity_poly.type
_entity_poly.pdbx_seq_one_letter_code
_entity_poly.pdbx_strand_id
1 'polypeptide(L)'
;RTHARGILAGGHIILGLPGETRDELLRQASVIATLPLDMLKLHQLQLIRGTRMAREYEEHPECFHLYEVDEYIELAIDYIERIPQSVVIERFISQSPRTLLIAPDWGLKNYQFIERLCGRMAERGTWQGRLCETVGESMGFCIDVL
;
A
#
# COMPACT_ATOMS: atom_id res chain seq x y z
N ARG A 1 -23.09 0.55 -6.25
CA ARG A 1 -23.85 1.55 -7.09
C ARG A 1 -22.96 2.25 -8.12
N THR A 2 -21.73 2.66 -7.78
CA THR A 2 -20.82 3.39 -8.68
C THR A 2 -20.39 2.51 -9.85
N HIS A 3 -19.81 1.36 -9.57
CA HIS A 3 -19.35 0.38 -10.56
C HIS A 3 -20.49 -0.09 -11.50
N ALA A 4 -21.69 -0.37 -10.96
CA ALA A 4 -22.86 -0.75 -11.76
C ALA A 4 -23.33 0.32 -12.77
N ARG A 5 -22.77 1.53 -12.72
CA ARG A 5 -23.01 2.63 -13.65
C ARG A 5 -21.86 2.87 -14.64
N GLY A 6 -20.89 1.97 -14.70
CA GLY A 6 -19.70 2.09 -15.56
C GLY A 6 -18.71 3.18 -15.08
N ILE A 7 -18.78 3.59 -13.81
CA ILE A 7 -17.85 4.57 -13.23
C ILE A 7 -16.74 3.80 -12.52
N LEU A 8 -15.49 4.10 -12.87
CA LEU A 8 -14.33 3.50 -12.21
C LEU A 8 -14.29 3.89 -10.72
N ALA A 9 -14.05 2.90 -9.86
CA ALA A 9 -13.96 3.08 -8.41
C ALA A 9 -12.54 2.87 -7.94
N GLY A 10 -11.94 3.89 -7.31
CA GLY A 10 -10.60 3.84 -6.72
C GLY A 10 -10.65 3.87 -5.21
N GLY A 11 -9.83 3.02 -4.56
CA GLY A 11 -9.58 3.02 -3.13
C GLY A 11 -8.29 3.72 -2.77
N HIS A 12 -8.24 4.40 -1.62
CA HIS A 12 -7.02 4.91 -1.01
C HIS A 12 -6.85 4.27 0.36
N ILE A 13 -5.71 3.66 0.60
CA ILE A 13 -5.38 2.96 1.85
C ILE A 13 -4.08 3.55 2.40
N ILE A 14 -4.10 3.89 3.67
CA ILE A 14 -2.90 4.24 4.44
C ILE A 14 -2.52 3.03 5.27
N LEU A 15 -1.29 2.58 5.16
CA LEU A 15 -0.73 1.48 5.93
C LEU A 15 0.12 2.02 7.07
N GLY A 16 -0.05 1.44 8.27
CA GLY A 16 0.69 1.79 9.46
C GLY A 16 0.08 2.91 10.29
N LEU A 17 -1.25 3.01 10.33
CA LEU A 17 -1.92 3.90 11.28
C LEU A 17 -1.62 3.47 12.71
N PRO A 18 -1.64 4.41 13.70
CA PRO A 18 -1.38 4.09 15.09
C PRO A 18 -2.25 2.93 15.58
N GLY A 19 -1.60 1.95 16.22
CA GLY A 19 -2.26 0.76 16.77
C GLY A 19 -2.58 -0.34 15.76
N GLU A 20 -2.35 -0.15 14.47
CA GLU A 20 -2.53 -1.22 13.48
C GLU A 20 -1.39 -2.24 13.57
N THR A 21 -1.75 -3.51 13.63
CA THR A 21 -0.82 -4.63 13.52
C THR A 21 -0.70 -5.10 12.06
N ARG A 22 0.43 -5.74 11.73
CA ARG A 22 0.62 -6.36 10.41
C ARG A 22 -0.51 -7.31 10.04
N ASP A 23 -0.96 -8.15 10.98
CA ASP A 23 -2.03 -9.12 10.74
C ASP A 23 -3.37 -8.44 10.44
N GLU A 24 -3.66 -7.31 11.08
CA GLU A 24 -4.86 -6.51 10.78
C GLU A 24 -4.79 -5.91 9.39
N LEU A 25 -3.64 -5.37 8.99
CA LEU A 25 -3.43 -4.86 7.63
C LEU A 25 -3.61 -5.95 6.57
N LEU A 26 -3.09 -7.15 6.80
CA LEU A 26 -3.25 -8.27 5.86
C LEU A 26 -4.70 -8.79 5.82
N ARG A 27 -5.41 -8.79 6.94
CA ARG A 27 -6.86 -9.07 6.94
C ARG A 27 -7.64 -7.99 6.18
N GLN A 28 -7.27 -6.72 6.35
CA GLN A 28 -7.85 -5.60 5.60
C GLN A 28 -7.68 -5.80 4.08
N ALA A 29 -6.49 -6.24 3.62
CA ALA A 29 -6.25 -6.54 2.21
C ALA A 29 -7.26 -7.57 1.67
N SER A 30 -7.50 -8.65 2.42
CA SER A 30 -8.48 -9.68 2.04
C SER A 30 -9.90 -9.14 1.97
N VAL A 31 -10.28 -8.22 2.86
CA VAL A 31 -11.60 -7.55 2.79
C VAL A 31 -11.68 -6.62 1.56
N ILE A 32 -10.64 -5.83 1.32
CA ILE A 32 -10.54 -4.92 0.16
C ILE A 32 -10.64 -5.69 -1.16
N ALA A 33 -10.03 -6.88 -1.24
CA ALA A 33 -10.11 -7.76 -2.40
C ALA A 33 -11.54 -8.17 -2.78
N THR A 34 -12.49 -8.14 -1.86
CA THR A 34 -13.91 -8.45 -2.14
C THR A 34 -14.72 -7.26 -2.67
N LEU A 35 -14.14 -6.06 -2.64
CA LEU A 35 -14.83 -4.84 -3.08
C LEU A 35 -14.71 -4.68 -4.60
N PRO A 36 -15.74 -4.14 -5.27
CA PRO A 36 -15.70 -3.86 -6.70
C PRO A 36 -14.86 -2.61 -6.98
N LEU A 37 -13.55 -2.72 -6.81
CA LEU A 37 -12.58 -1.67 -7.09
C LEU A 37 -11.89 -1.92 -8.43
N ASP A 38 -11.68 -0.87 -9.19
CA ASP A 38 -10.90 -0.88 -10.43
C ASP A 38 -9.44 -0.50 -10.18
N MET A 39 -9.20 0.33 -9.14
CA MET A 39 -7.85 0.79 -8.80
C MET A 39 -7.66 0.97 -7.29
N LEU A 40 -6.40 0.91 -6.85
CA LEU A 40 -6.01 1.07 -5.46
C LEU A 40 -4.74 1.93 -5.36
N LYS A 41 -4.73 2.86 -4.43
CA LYS A 41 -3.54 3.61 -4.00
C LYS A 41 -3.16 3.18 -2.60
N LEU A 42 -1.97 2.67 -2.45
CA LEU A 42 -1.36 2.41 -1.15
C LEU A 42 -0.51 3.62 -0.75
N HIS A 43 -0.52 3.95 0.51
CA HIS A 43 0.28 5.02 1.09
C HIS A 43 0.87 4.54 2.42
N GLN A 44 2.17 4.80 2.63
CA GLN A 44 2.72 4.73 3.97
C GLN A 44 2.13 5.87 4.82
N LEU A 45 1.99 5.66 6.11
CA LEU A 45 1.70 6.75 7.02
C LEU A 45 2.79 7.83 6.92
N GLN A 46 2.39 9.08 6.78
CA GLN A 46 3.27 10.24 6.84
C GLN A 46 2.80 11.20 7.93
N LEU A 47 3.70 11.58 8.81
CA LEU A 47 3.46 12.59 9.84
C LEU A 47 3.69 13.97 9.25
N ILE A 48 2.65 14.78 9.21
CA ILE A 48 2.66 16.11 8.60
C ILE A 48 2.59 17.18 9.68
N ARG A 49 3.54 18.09 9.64
CA ARG A 49 3.62 19.23 10.57
C ARG A 49 2.30 19.99 10.67
N GLY A 50 1.90 20.33 11.90
CA GLY A 50 0.68 21.06 12.19
C GLY A 50 -0.60 20.22 12.24
N THR A 51 -0.52 18.90 11.97
CA THR A 51 -1.66 18.01 12.14
C THR A 51 -1.82 17.53 13.59
N ARG A 52 -3.01 17.06 13.93
CA ARG A 52 -3.27 16.41 15.22
C ARG A 52 -2.39 15.18 15.41
N MET A 53 -2.26 14.36 14.38
CA MET A 53 -1.44 13.14 14.41
C MET A 53 0.04 13.42 14.68
N ALA A 54 0.57 14.54 14.16
CA ALA A 54 1.94 14.96 14.46
C ALA A 54 2.13 15.31 15.96
N ARG A 55 1.13 15.95 16.58
CA ARG A 55 1.15 16.24 18.03
C ARG A 55 1.04 14.95 18.85
N GLU A 56 0.16 14.04 18.47
CA GLU A 56 0.04 12.73 19.12
C GLU A 56 1.35 11.93 19.04
N TYR A 57 2.07 12.02 17.92
CA TYR A 57 3.38 11.41 17.79
C TYR A 57 4.44 12.05 18.70
N GLU A 58 4.42 13.37 18.85
CA GLU A 58 5.33 14.08 19.77
C GLU A 58 5.08 13.69 21.24
N GLU A 59 3.82 13.46 21.61
CA GLU A 59 3.40 13.09 22.98
C GLU A 59 3.57 11.59 23.26
N HIS A 60 3.29 10.73 22.26
CA HIS A 60 3.22 9.27 22.36
C HIS A 60 3.88 8.57 21.17
N PRO A 61 5.20 8.74 20.95
CA PRO A 61 5.87 8.12 19.80
C PRO A 61 5.81 6.59 19.81
N GLU A 62 5.69 5.97 20.97
CA GLU A 62 5.56 4.54 21.17
C GLU A 62 4.29 3.93 20.55
N CYS A 63 3.27 4.75 20.28
CA CYS A 63 2.03 4.31 19.65
C CYS A 63 2.15 4.22 18.11
N PHE A 64 3.26 4.67 17.55
CA PHE A 64 3.45 4.77 16.09
C PHE A 64 4.55 3.82 15.64
N HIS A 65 4.24 3.00 14.66
CA HIS A 65 5.23 2.22 13.94
C HIS A 65 5.46 2.87 12.56
N LEU A 66 6.54 3.63 12.45
CA LEU A 66 6.93 4.25 11.18
C LEU A 66 7.86 3.29 10.44
N TYR A 67 7.34 2.68 9.39
CA TYR A 67 8.08 1.70 8.60
C TYR A 67 9.33 2.29 7.94
N GLU A 68 10.42 1.54 7.96
CA GLU A 68 11.55 1.75 7.08
C GLU A 68 11.23 1.23 5.66
N VAL A 69 12.00 1.69 4.66
CA VAL A 69 11.70 1.38 3.25
C VAL A 69 11.57 -0.12 2.99
N ASP A 70 12.56 -0.89 3.43
CA ASP A 70 12.60 -2.33 3.14
C ASP A 70 11.52 -3.10 3.90
N GLU A 71 11.21 -2.68 5.11
CA GLU A 71 10.11 -3.23 5.91
C GLU A 71 8.75 -2.94 5.25
N TYR A 72 8.57 -1.73 4.74
CA TYR A 72 7.35 -1.35 4.03
C TYR A 72 7.22 -2.09 2.69
N ILE A 73 8.33 -2.37 1.99
CA ILE A 73 8.34 -3.21 0.79
C ILE A 73 7.79 -4.59 1.11
N GLU A 74 8.27 -5.24 2.18
CA GLU A 74 7.77 -6.56 2.58
C GLU A 74 6.27 -6.53 2.93
N LEU A 75 5.81 -5.51 3.65
CA LEU A 75 4.40 -5.33 3.95
C LEU A 75 3.57 -5.11 2.67
N ALA A 76 4.04 -4.23 1.76
CA ALA A 76 3.35 -3.93 0.52
C ALA A 76 3.22 -5.17 -0.37
N ILE A 77 4.27 -6.00 -0.46
CA ILE A 77 4.23 -7.27 -1.19
C ILE A 77 3.18 -8.20 -0.59
N ASP A 78 3.25 -8.45 0.72
CA ASP A 78 2.28 -9.32 1.39
C ASP A 78 0.84 -8.81 1.27
N TYR A 79 0.67 -7.49 1.19
CA TYR A 79 -0.63 -6.85 0.99
C TYR A 79 -1.17 -7.12 -0.43
N ILE A 80 -0.35 -6.83 -1.46
CA ILE A 80 -0.79 -6.99 -2.87
C ILE A 80 -0.91 -8.43 -3.32
N GLU A 81 -0.23 -9.37 -2.68
CA GLU A 81 -0.47 -10.81 -2.90
C GLU A 81 -1.94 -11.21 -2.66
N ARG A 82 -2.67 -10.41 -1.87
CA ARG A 82 -4.09 -10.60 -1.53
C ARG A 82 -5.03 -9.74 -2.37
N ILE A 83 -4.51 -8.86 -3.22
CA ILE A 83 -5.31 -7.98 -4.09
C ILE A 83 -5.39 -8.59 -5.49
N PRO A 84 -6.59 -8.81 -6.05
CA PRO A 84 -6.75 -9.40 -7.39
C PRO A 84 -5.96 -8.64 -8.47
N GLN A 85 -5.45 -9.35 -9.48
CA GLN A 85 -4.74 -8.74 -10.61
C GLN A 85 -5.61 -7.79 -11.45
N SER A 86 -6.93 -7.91 -11.36
CA SER A 86 -7.88 -7.00 -12.01
C SER A 86 -7.89 -5.59 -11.39
N VAL A 87 -7.33 -5.42 -10.19
CA VAL A 87 -7.24 -4.13 -9.51
C VAL A 87 -5.90 -3.49 -9.85
N VAL A 88 -5.91 -2.34 -10.53
CA VAL A 88 -4.69 -1.60 -10.85
C VAL A 88 -4.12 -0.94 -9.60
N ILE A 89 -2.87 -1.21 -9.26
CA ILE A 89 -2.17 -0.50 -8.19
C ILE A 89 -1.53 0.78 -8.76
N GLU A 90 -2.18 1.90 -8.53
CA GLU A 90 -1.77 3.19 -9.11
C GLU A 90 -0.54 3.79 -8.40
N ARG A 91 -0.37 3.51 -7.11
CA ARG A 91 0.69 4.10 -6.29
C ARG A 91 0.96 3.25 -5.05
N PHE A 92 2.21 3.26 -4.61
CA PHE A 92 2.63 2.57 -3.39
C PHE A 92 3.08 3.50 -2.26
N ILE A 93 3.51 4.72 -2.59
CA ILE A 93 3.99 5.67 -1.58
C ILE A 93 3.39 7.06 -1.79
N SER A 94 3.21 7.79 -0.71
CA SER A 94 2.84 9.20 -0.72
C SER A 94 4.09 10.08 -0.75
N GLN A 95 3.95 11.25 -1.34
CA GLN A 95 4.99 12.28 -1.35
C GLN A 95 4.38 13.59 -0.83
N SER A 96 4.92 14.06 0.28
CA SER A 96 4.55 15.34 0.87
C SER A 96 5.68 16.37 0.71
N PRO A 97 5.37 17.67 0.69
CA PRO A 97 6.41 18.69 0.69
C PRO A 97 7.35 18.50 1.88
N ARG A 98 8.67 18.49 1.63
CA ARG A 98 9.69 18.28 2.68
C ARG A 98 9.59 19.28 3.83
N THR A 99 9.10 20.48 3.57
CA THR A 99 8.89 21.51 4.61
C THR A 99 7.80 21.15 5.61
N LEU A 100 6.87 20.27 5.22
CA LEU A 100 5.76 19.82 6.04
C LEU A 100 5.95 18.40 6.59
N LEU A 101 6.75 17.57 5.93
CA LEU A 101 6.98 16.19 6.32
C LEU A 101 7.85 16.14 7.59
N ILE A 102 7.37 15.41 8.59
CA ILE A 102 8.15 15.10 9.81
C ILE A 102 8.84 13.75 9.64
N ALA A 103 8.06 12.70 9.32
CA ALA A 103 8.54 11.33 9.15
C ALA A 103 7.48 10.45 8.46
N PRO A 104 7.89 9.33 7.85
CA PRO A 104 9.23 8.99 7.41
C PRO A 104 9.61 9.78 6.14
N ASP A 105 10.85 10.23 6.03
CA ASP A 105 11.40 10.79 4.78
C ASP A 105 12.37 9.77 4.14
N TRP A 106 11.85 8.98 3.24
CA TRP A 106 12.65 7.97 2.54
C TRP A 106 13.47 8.56 1.37
N GLY A 107 13.19 9.80 0.98
CA GLY A 107 13.85 10.44 -0.16
C GLY A 107 13.58 9.77 -1.51
N LEU A 108 12.66 8.81 -1.59
CA LEU A 108 12.35 8.03 -2.79
C LEU A 108 11.17 8.63 -3.56
N LYS A 109 11.26 8.55 -4.87
CA LYS A 109 10.10 8.76 -5.77
C LYS A 109 9.35 7.45 -5.95
N ASN A 110 8.06 7.52 -6.33
CA ASN A 110 7.23 6.33 -6.49
C ASN A 110 7.85 5.31 -7.45
N TYR A 111 8.40 5.74 -8.60
CA TYR A 111 9.02 4.82 -9.55
C TYR A 111 10.25 4.09 -8.98
N GLN A 112 11.06 4.74 -8.13
CA GLN A 112 12.22 4.13 -7.46
C GLN A 112 11.78 3.09 -6.42
N PHE A 113 10.68 3.38 -5.73
CA PHE A 113 10.07 2.43 -4.80
C PHE A 113 9.56 1.19 -5.55
N ILE A 114 8.83 1.40 -6.67
CA ILE A 114 8.31 0.32 -7.52
C ILE A 114 9.43 -0.57 -8.04
N GLU A 115 10.53 0.00 -8.51
CA GLU A 115 11.70 -0.75 -8.98
C GLU A 115 12.22 -1.71 -7.89
N ARG A 116 12.39 -1.21 -6.64
CA ARG A 116 12.80 -2.05 -5.50
C ARG A 116 11.76 -3.11 -5.16
N LEU A 117 10.49 -2.74 -5.14
CA LEU A 117 9.38 -3.66 -4.87
C LEU A 117 9.35 -4.79 -5.90
N CYS A 118 9.42 -4.48 -7.22
CA CYS A 118 9.45 -5.48 -8.29
C CYS A 118 10.67 -6.39 -8.19
N GLY A 119 11.86 -5.84 -7.91
CA GLY A 119 13.07 -6.63 -7.66
C GLY A 119 12.86 -7.63 -6.51
N ARG A 120 12.31 -7.16 -5.40
CA ARG A 120 12.05 -8.00 -4.24
C ARG A 120 10.95 -9.04 -4.49
N MET A 121 9.92 -8.71 -5.26
CA MET A 121 8.91 -9.68 -5.68
C MET A 121 9.51 -10.79 -6.55
N ALA A 122 10.41 -10.43 -7.47
CA ALA A 122 11.12 -11.41 -8.32
C ALA A 122 11.99 -12.35 -7.47
N GLU A 123 12.74 -11.83 -6.49
CA GLU A 123 13.53 -12.63 -5.55
C GLU A 123 12.66 -13.61 -4.74
N ARG A 124 11.46 -13.16 -4.33
CA ARG A 124 10.50 -14.00 -3.59
C ARG A 124 9.72 -14.96 -4.49
N GLY A 125 9.82 -14.85 -5.81
CA GLY A 125 9.01 -15.63 -6.75
C GLY A 125 7.51 -15.40 -6.58
N THR A 126 7.10 -14.15 -6.33
CA THR A 126 5.72 -13.80 -6.01
C THR A 126 5.16 -12.72 -6.94
N TRP A 127 3.82 -12.56 -6.93
CA TRP A 127 3.11 -11.60 -7.77
C TRP A 127 1.83 -11.11 -7.10
N GLN A 128 1.27 -10.01 -7.60
CA GLN A 128 -0.03 -9.51 -7.17
C GLN A 128 -1.11 -10.58 -7.36
N GLY A 129 -1.92 -10.81 -6.34
CA GLY A 129 -3.04 -11.74 -6.37
C GLY A 129 -2.64 -13.21 -6.18
N ARG A 130 -1.38 -13.52 -5.88
CA ARG A 130 -0.93 -14.90 -5.64
C ARG A 130 -1.73 -15.64 -4.58
N LEU A 131 -2.22 -14.90 -3.58
CA LEU A 131 -3.02 -15.44 -2.47
C LEU A 131 -4.53 -15.21 -2.64
N CYS A 132 -4.96 -14.64 -3.77
CA CYS A 132 -6.37 -14.64 -4.12
C CYS A 132 -6.78 -16.05 -4.54
N GLU A 133 -7.96 -16.53 -4.11
CA GLU A 133 -8.52 -17.76 -4.63
C GLU A 133 -8.70 -17.62 -6.14
N THR A 134 -8.00 -18.44 -6.89
CA THR A 134 -8.02 -18.41 -8.35
C THR A 134 -9.37 -18.85 -8.87
N VAL A 135 -10.13 -17.90 -9.40
CA VAL A 135 -11.12 -18.19 -10.42
C VAL A 135 -10.35 -18.19 -11.75
N GLY A 136 -9.79 -19.35 -12.12
CA GLY A 136 -9.33 -19.70 -13.46
C GLY A 136 -8.10 -18.93 -13.98
N GLU A 137 -7.02 -19.71 -14.27
CA GLU A 137 -5.87 -19.45 -15.12
C GLU A 137 -4.87 -18.35 -14.71
N SER A 138 -3.72 -18.84 -14.26
CA SER A 138 -2.50 -18.07 -14.01
C SER A 138 -1.88 -17.59 -15.34
N MET A 139 -1.90 -16.30 -15.60
CA MET A 139 -0.88 -15.65 -16.40
C MET A 139 -0.04 -14.77 -15.48
N GLY A 140 1.25 -15.13 -15.32
CA GLY A 140 2.19 -14.30 -14.60
C GLY A 140 2.46 -13.01 -15.39
N PHE A 141 2.02 -11.89 -14.85
CA PHE A 141 2.36 -10.58 -15.38
C PHE A 141 2.92 -9.69 -14.28
N CYS A 142 3.96 -8.98 -14.66
CA CYS A 142 4.53 -7.87 -13.87
C CYS A 142 3.47 -6.77 -13.72
N ILE A 143 3.51 -6.06 -12.60
CA ILE A 143 2.62 -4.96 -12.27
C ILE A 143 2.55 -3.96 -13.44
N ASP A 144 1.39 -3.80 -14.07
CA ASP A 144 1.12 -2.66 -14.95
C ASP A 144 0.95 -1.40 -14.08
N VAL A 145 2.01 -0.62 -14.00
CA VAL A 145 2.01 0.68 -13.33
C VAL A 145 1.91 1.76 -14.40
N LEU A 146 0.79 2.44 -14.42
CA LEU A 146 0.59 3.65 -15.22
C LEU A 146 1.29 4.87 -14.63
#